data_51a2369952dd6ce84f1e7be63aa0fad9
#
_entry.id   51a2369952dd6ce84f1e7be63aa0fad9
#
_cell.length_a   1.000
_cell.length_b   1.000
_cell.length_c   1.000
_cell.angle_alpha   90.00
_cell.angle_beta   90.00
_cell.angle_gamma   90.00
#
_symmetry.space_group_name_H-M   'P 1'
#
loop_
_entity.id
_entity.type
_entity.pdbx_description
1 polymer ?
#
loop_
_entity_poly.entity_id
_entity_poly.type
_entity_poly.pdbx_seq_one_letter_code
_entity_poly.pdbx_strand_id
1 'polypeptide(L)'
;DFEKALGRIDAAVYRIIQARRAQNEDRGDLLSMLLLAQDAEGDGGRMSDLQLRDEAMTIFLAGHETSANAMAWTWYLLSQHPEVEKKFHEEIDRHLDGRAPRIADVMELSLTGRIFSEALRLYPPLWAVGRCAMVECQIGSYRIPPGSVVIISSFVTQRDARWFPEPLRFDPERWQPAAKLERPKFSYFPFSAGSRS
;
A
#
# COMPACT_ATOMS: atom_id res chain seq x y z
N ASP A 1 15.17 19.30 -17.92
CA ASP A 1 15.78 18.40 -16.92
C ASP A 1 14.96 17.16 -16.61
N PHE A 2 13.63 17.18 -16.77
CA PHE A 2 12.77 16.02 -16.54
C PHE A 2 13.10 14.86 -17.51
N GLU A 3 13.18 15.13 -18.81
CA GLU A 3 13.51 14.11 -19.82
C GLU A 3 14.88 13.47 -19.58
N LYS A 4 15.85 14.25 -19.13
CA LYS A 4 17.18 13.72 -18.78
C LYS A 4 17.13 12.82 -17.55
N ALA A 5 16.32 13.16 -16.55
CA ALA A 5 16.11 12.32 -15.37
C ALA A 5 15.39 11.01 -15.74
N LEU A 6 14.33 11.10 -16.54
CA LEU A 6 13.58 9.96 -17.07
C LEU A 6 14.49 9.01 -17.87
N GLY A 7 15.29 9.55 -18.79
CA GLY A 7 16.22 8.74 -19.57
C GLY A 7 17.28 8.02 -18.73
N ARG A 8 17.72 8.59 -17.60
CA ARG A 8 18.63 7.93 -16.65
C ARG A 8 17.96 6.76 -15.92
N ILE A 9 16.71 6.94 -15.52
CA ILE A 9 15.93 5.89 -14.86
C ILE A 9 15.67 4.75 -15.85
N ASP A 10 15.21 5.08 -17.05
CA ASP A 10 14.99 4.11 -18.13
C ASP A 10 16.24 3.28 -18.43
N ALA A 11 17.37 3.94 -18.60
CA ALA A 11 18.63 3.26 -18.85
C ALA A 11 19.04 2.32 -17.68
N ALA A 12 18.70 2.66 -16.46
CA ALA A 12 18.94 1.80 -15.31
C ALA A 12 18.04 0.58 -15.31
N VAL A 13 16.73 0.77 -15.56
CA VAL A 13 15.74 -0.31 -15.62
C VAL A 13 16.05 -1.28 -16.75
N TYR A 14 16.34 -0.77 -17.97
CA TYR A 14 16.71 -1.63 -19.10
C TYR A 14 17.99 -2.44 -18.83
N ARG A 15 19.00 -1.85 -18.20
CA ARG A 15 20.21 -2.60 -17.80
C ARG A 15 19.89 -3.77 -16.86
N ILE A 16 18.99 -3.55 -15.90
CA ILE A 16 18.56 -4.60 -14.95
C ILE A 16 17.81 -5.71 -15.70
N ILE A 17 16.88 -5.36 -16.58
CA ILE A 17 16.12 -6.31 -17.40
C ILE A 17 17.06 -7.15 -18.26
N GLN A 18 17.98 -6.51 -18.99
CA GLN A 18 18.91 -7.18 -19.88
C GLN A 18 19.88 -8.10 -19.12
N ALA A 19 20.41 -7.64 -17.98
CA ALA A 19 21.26 -8.45 -17.13
C ALA A 19 20.53 -9.71 -16.62
N ARG A 20 19.27 -9.57 -16.23
CA ARG A 20 18.46 -10.69 -15.75
C ARG A 20 18.14 -11.69 -16.87
N ARG A 21 17.79 -11.20 -18.08
CA ARG A 21 17.56 -12.07 -19.24
C ARG A 21 18.82 -12.85 -19.64
N ALA A 22 19.99 -12.20 -19.61
CA ALA A 22 21.26 -12.85 -19.94
C ALA A 22 21.63 -13.97 -18.94
N GLN A 23 21.25 -13.82 -17.68
CA GLN A 23 21.50 -14.84 -16.64
C GLN A 23 20.54 -16.02 -16.74
N ASN A 24 19.37 -15.83 -17.32
CA ASN A 24 18.29 -16.83 -17.44
C ASN A 24 18.01 -17.58 -16.13
N GLU A 25 18.13 -16.86 -14.99
CA GLU A 25 17.99 -17.39 -13.64
C GLU A 25 16.69 -16.86 -13.01
N ASP A 26 15.85 -17.77 -12.54
CA ASP A 26 14.73 -17.42 -11.68
C ASP A 26 15.22 -17.18 -10.25
N ARG A 27 15.19 -15.92 -9.79
CA ARG A 27 15.58 -15.55 -8.43
C ARG A 27 14.41 -15.52 -7.46
N GLY A 28 13.22 -15.91 -7.90
CA GLY A 28 12.00 -15.85 -7.09
C GLY A 28 11.59 -14.41 -6.73
N ASP A 29 12.09 -13.41 -7.47
CA ASP A 29 11.72 -12.01 -7.29
C ASP A 29 10.71 -11.55 -8.36
N LEU A 30 10.13 -10.37 -8.14
CA LEU A 30 9.12 -9.82 -9.02
C LEU A 30 9.57 -9.70 -10.49
N LEU A 31 10.82 -9.31 -10.73
CA LEU A 31 11.33 -9.20 -12.09
C LEU A 31 11.41 -10.57 -12.77
N SER A 32 11.80 -11.62 -12.06
CA SER A 32 11.76 -13.00 -12.58
C SER A 32 10.33 -13.42 -12.90
N MET A 33 9.37 -13.09 -12.04
CA MET A 33 7.95 -13.39 -12.29
C MET A 33 7.45 -12.69 -13.56
N LEU A 34 7.76 -11.41 -13.76
CA LEU A 34 7.37 -10.65 -14.95
C LEU A 34 8.04 -11.21 -16.23
N LEU A 35 9.33 -11.58 -16.15
CA LEU A 35 10.06 -12.17 -17.28
C LEU A 35 9.52 -13.53 -17.70
N LEU A 36 8.98 -14.30 -16.75
CA LEU A 36 8.41 -15.63 -16.97
C LEU A 36 6.92 -15.59 -17.30
N ALA A 37 6.24 -14.46 -17.04
CA ALA A 37 4.83 -14.31 -17.33
C ALA A 37 4.56 -14.49 -18.84
N GLN A 38 3.51 -15.27 -19.13
CA GLN A 38 3.01 -15.48 -20.47
C GLN A 38 1.55 -15.04 -20.54
N ASP A 39 1.14 -14.46 -21.65
CA ASP A 39 -0.25 -14.14 -21.89
C ASP A 39 -1.02 -15.44 -22.20
N ALA A 40 -1.65 -15.99 -21.16
CA ALA A 40 -2.41 -17.25 -21.27
C ALA A 40 -3.76 -17.08 -21.98
N GLU A 41 -4.28 -15.85 -22.07
CA GLU A 41 -5.57 -15.55 -22.71
C GLU A 41 -5.40 -14.93 -24.12
N GLY A 42 -4.17 -14.53 -24.48
CA GLY A 42 -3.81 -13.92 -25.75
C GLY A 42 -3.05 -14.85 -26.71
N ASP A 43 -1.95 -14.37 -27.24
CA ASP A 43 -1.12 -15.09 -28.22
C ASP A 43 -0.07 -16.04 -27.58
N GLY A 44 -0.05 -16.17 -26.25
CA GLY A 44 0.93 -16.94 -25.50
C GLY A 44 2.31 -16.28 -25.45
N GLY A 45 2.43 -15.04 -25.92
CA GLY A 45 3.66 -14.28 -25.95
C GLY A 45 4.16 -13.87 -24.57
N ARG A 46 5.46 -13.57 -24.50
CA ARG A 46 6.06 -12.95 -23.30
C ARG A 46 6.05 -11.44 -23.43
N MET A 47 6.12 -10.75 -22.29
CA MET A 47 6.24 -9.30 -22.28
C MET A 47 7.43 -8.80 -23.10
N SER A 48 7.21 -7.78 -23.91
CA SER A 48 8.28 -7.02 -24.58
C SER A 48 9.13 -6.27 -23.53
N ASP A 49 10.31 -5.83 -23.91
CA ASP A 49 11.16 -5.04 -23.01
C ASP A 49 10.50 -3.73 -22.59
N LEU A 50 9.69 -3.14 -23.46
CA LEU A 50 8.92 -1.94 -23.13
C LEU A 50 7.85 -2.23 -22.07
N GLN A 51 7.08 -3.29 -22.23
CA GLN A 51 6.09 -3.71 -21.23
C GLN A 51 6.75 -4.04 -19.90
N LEU A 52 7.84 -4.80 -19.90
CA LEU A 52 8.62 -5.11 -18.69
C LEU A 52 9.11 -3.85 -17.98
N ARG A 53 9.62 -2.88 -18.76
CA ARG A 53 10.05 -1.59 -18.22
C ARG A 53 8.89 -0.84 -17.59
N ASP A 54 7.74 -0.78 -18.24
CA ASP A 54 6.57 -0.04 -17.76
C ASP A 54 5.99 -0.68 -16.49
N GLU A 55 5.89 -2.01 -16.46
CA GLU A 55 5.45 -2.74 -15.27
C GLU A 55 6.45 -2.60 -14.10
N ALA A 56 7.75 -2.78 -14.35
CA ALA A 56 8.78 -2.61 -13.34
C ALA A 56 8.80 -1.19 -12.77
N MET A 57 8.64 -0.16 -13.61
CA MET A 57 8.56 1.24 -13.17
C MET A 57 7.31 1.50 -12.36
N THR A 58 6.16 0.99 -12.79
CA THR A 58 4.89 1.15 -12.09
C THR A 58 4.99 0.56 -10.68
N ILE A 59 5.50 -0.66 -10.55
CA ILE A 59 5.64 -1.34 -9.27
C ILE A 59 6.67 -0.64 -8.38
N PHE A 60 7.81 -0.21 -8.95
CA PHE A 60 8.83 0.52 -8.21
C PHE A 60 8.29 1.83 -7.61
N LEU A 61 7.62 2.64 -8.43
CA LEU A 61 7.05 3.91 -7.97
C LEU A 61 5.93 3.69 -6.94
N ALA A 62 5.02 2.77 -7.22
CA ALA A 62 3.91 2.47 -6.31
C ALA A 62 4.39 1.92 -4.96
N GLY A 63 5.38 1.03 -4.97
CA GLY A 63 5.89 0.39 -3.76
C GLY A 63 6.85 1.25 -2.95
N HIS A 64 7.63 2.11 -3.60
CA HIS A 64 8.65 2.92 -2.93
C HIS A 64 8.04 4.08 -2.11
N GLU A 65 7.32 4.97 -2.77
CA GLU A 65 6.84 6.21 -2.12
C GLU A 65 5.78 5.93 -1.07
N THR A 66 4.82 5.05 -1.38
CA THR A 66 3.74 4.72 -0.44
C THR A 66 4.27 4.06 0.83
N SER A 67 5.21 3.12 0.69
CA SER A 67 5.83 2.44 1.84
C SER A 67 6.70 3.39 2.66
N ALA A 68 7.49 4.25 2.01
CA ALA A 68 8.32 5.24 2.69
C ALA A 68 7.48 6.22 3.51
N ASN A 69 6.38 6.73 2.93
CA ASN A 69 5.46 7.61 3.64
C ASN A 69 4.75 6.92 4.81
N ALA A 70 4.28 5.68 4.62
CA ALA A 70 3.67 4.90 5.70
C ALA A 70 4.63 4.71 6.88
N MET A 71 5.88 4.37 6.60
CA MET A 71 6.92 4.20 7.62
C MET A 71 7.26 5.52 8.31
N ALA A 72 7.45 6.61 7.55
CA ALA A 72 7.75 7.92 8.11
C ALA A 72 6.67 8.40 9.07
N TRP A 73 5.40 8.28 8.70
CA TRP A 73 4.29 8.63 9.58
C TRP A 73 4.15 7.71 10.79
N THR A 74 4.45 6.42 10.64
CA THR A 74 4.45 5.49 11.77
C THR A 74 5.50 5.89 12.80
N TRP A 75 6.74 6.19 12.39
CA TRP A 75 7.80 6.63 13.28
C TRP A 75 7.51 8.00 13.90
N TYR A 76 6.94 8.93 13.13
CA TYR A 76 6.49 10.21 13.66
C TYR A 76 5.45 10.03 14.77
N LEU A 77 4.44 9.18 14.56
CA LEU A 77 3.43 8.92 15.58
C LEU A 77 4.01 8.26 16.82
N LEU A 78 4.90 7.30 16.67
CA LEU A 78 5.59 6.67 17.80
C LEU A 78 6.41 7.70 18.60
N SER A 79 7.16 8.58 17.95
CA SER A 79 7.93 9.63 18.62
C SER A 79 7.09 10.62 19.43
N GLN A 80 5.79 10.74 19.13
CA GLN A 80 4.85 11.59 19.87
C GLN A 80 4.12 10.83 21.00
N HIS A 81 4.29 9.47 21.06
CA HIS A 81 3.57 8.60 22.00
C HIS A 81 4.54 7.62 22.67
N PRO A 82 5.40 8.11 23.60
CA PRO A 82 6.46 7.30 24.24
C PRO A 82 5.94 6.04 24.94
N GLU A 83 4.71 6.09 25.47
CA GLU A 83 4.07 4.95 26.13
C GLU A 83 3.70 3.82 25.13
N VAL A 84 3.37 4.16 23.88
CA VAL A 84 3.13 3.19 22.81
C VAL A 84 4.46 2.67 22.27
N GLU A 85 5.44 3.56 22.08
CA GLU A 85 6.79 3.20 21.65
C GLU A 85 7.45 2.20 22.59
N LYS A 86 7.35 2.43 23.90
CA LYS A 86 7.86 1.50 24.90
C LYS A 86 7.24 0.11 24.76
N LYS A 87 5.91 0.02 24.66
CA LYS A 87 5.22 -1.26 24.46
C LYS A 87 5.61 -1.94 23.13
N PHE A 88 5.84 -1.15 22.10
CA PHE A 88 6.32 -1.64 20.80
C PHE A 88 7.71 -2.29 20.95
N HIS A 89 8.65 -1.65 21.63
CA HIS A 89 9.96 -2.23 21.91
C HIS A 89 9.86 -3.49 22.78
N GLU A 90 9.03 -3.48 23.82
CA GLU A 90 8.79 -4.66 24.65
C GLU A 90 8.22 -5.85 23.86
N GLU A 91 7.34 -5.61 22.88
CA GLU A 91 6.87 -6.66 21.98
C GLU A 91 8.01 -7.21 21.11
N ILE A 92 8.78 -6.34 20.47
CA ILE A 92 9.90 -6.71 19.60
C ILE A 92 10.95 -7.51 20.37
N ASP A 93 11.38 -7.02 21.53
CA ASP A 93 12.40 -7.68 22.35
C ASP A 93 11.95 -9.07 22.80
N ARG A 94 10.69 -9.20 23.21
CA ARG A 94 10.12 -10.49 23.64
C ARG A 94 10.06 -11.53 22.53
N HIS A 95 9.70 -11.14 21.31
CA HIS A 95 9.48 -12.07 20.22
C HIS A 95 10.75 -12.33 19.39
N LEU A 96 11.63 -11.34 19.27
CA LEU A 96 12.79 -11.44 18.41
C LEU A 96 14.09 -11.74 19.15
N ASP A 97 14.20 -11.39 20.43
CA ASP A 97 15.39 -11.61 21.26
C ASP A 97 16.70 -11.18 20.54
N GLY A 98 16.65 -9.98 19.95
CA GLY A 98 17.77 -9.38 19.19
C GLY A 98 18.05 -9.97 17.80
N ARG A 99 17.33 -10.99 17.35
CA ARG A 99 17.46 -11.52 15.98
C ARG A 99 16.66 -10.69 14.96
N ALA A 100 17.05 -10.79 13.71
CA ALA A 100 16.28 -10.22 12.61
C ALA A 100 14.90 -10.89 12.47
N PRO A 101 13.83 -10.11 12.17
CA PRO A 101 12.48 -10.66 11.99
C PRO A 101 12.41 -11.54 10.74
N ARG A 102 11.56 -12.56 10.79
CA ARG A 102 11.18 -13.44 9.68
C ARG A 102 9.72 -13.23 9.35
N ILE A 103 9.29 -13.65 8.17
CA ILE A 103 7.88 -13.55 7.76
C ILE A 103 6.93 -14.23 8.77
N ALA A 104 7.34 -15.36 9.35
CA ALA A 104 6.55 -16.06 10.36
C ALA A 104 6.31 -15.23 11.63
N ASP A 105 7.21 -14.31 11.97
CA ASP A 105 7.09 -13.48 13.18
C ASP A 105 6.01 -12.40 13.03
N VAL A 106 5.63 -12.03 11.81
CA VAL A 106 4.66 -10.94 11.55
C VAL A 106 3.32 -11.20 12.22
N MET A 107 2.89 -12.46 12.28
CA MET A 107 1.61 -12.83 12.92
C MET A 107 1.65 -12.72 14.45
N GLU A 108 2.84 -12.83 15.05
CA GLU A 108 3.07 -12.74 16.51
C GLU A 108 3.22 -11.27 16.96
N LEU A 109 3.63 -10.37 16.06
CA LEU A 109 3.84 -8.94 16.33
C LEU A 109 2.51 -8.17 16.22
N SER A 110 1.59 -8.51 17.10
CA SER A 110 0.19 -8.03 17.02
C SER A 110 0.06 -6.53 17.32
N LEU A 111 0.82 -5.99 18.27
CA LEU A 111 0.83 -4.56 18.57
C LEU A 111 1.46 -3.78 17.44
N THR A 112 2.56 -4.27 16.87
CA THR A 112 3.21 -3.69 15.68
C THR A 112 2.21 -3.56 14.52
N GLY A 113 1.44 -4.60 14.24
CA GLY A 113 0.39 -4.58 13.22
C GLY A 113 -0.72 -3.55 13.52
N ARG A 114 -1.10 -3.39 14.79
CA ARG A 114 -2.10 -2.40 15.25
C ARG A 114 -1.58 -0.97 15.14
N ILE A 115 -0.33 -0.73 15.49
CA ILE A 115 0.37 0.56 15.34
C ILE A 115 0.37 0.97 13.87
N PHE A 116 0.79 0.06 12.98
CA PHE A 116 0.83 0.33 11.54
C PHE A 116 -0.57 0.61 10.96
N SER A 117 -1.58 -0.17 11.38
CA SER A 117 -2.97 0.06 10.96
C SER A 117 -3.50 1.44 11.41
N GLU A 118 -3.15 1.88 12.62
CA GLU A 118 -3.54 3.18 13.13
C GLU A 118 -2.80 4.33 12.42
N ALA A 119 -1.53 4.13 12.10
CA ALA A 119 -0.78 5.09 11.29
C ALA A 119 -1.40 5.25 9.90
N LEU A 120 -1.76 4.16 9.22
CA LEU A 120 -2.46 4.19 7.92
C LEU A 120 -3.87 4.79 8.02
N ARG A 121 -4.53 4.70 9.16
CA ARG A 121 -5.80 5.37 9.39
C ARG A 121 -5.63 6.89 9.44
N LEU A 122 -4.66 7.35 10.23
CA LEU A 122 -4.42 8.78 10.44
C LEU A 122 -3.73 9.43 9.23
N TYR A 123 -2.76 8.76 8.65
CA TYR A 123 -1.94 9.28 7.55
C TYR A 123 -1.84 8.25 6.41
N PRO A 124 -2.96 7.98 5.71
CA PRO A 124 -2.94 7.06 4.59
C PRO A 124 -2.12 7.64 3.44
N PRO A 125 -1.07 6.97 2.93
CA PRO A 125 -0.33 7.43 1.76
C PRO A 125 -1.24 7.62 0.53
N LEU A 126 -2.19 6.72 0.34
CA LEU A 126 -3.27 6.86 -0.64
C LEU A 126 -4.46 7.56 0.02
N TRP A 127 -4.38 8.89 0.15
CA TRP A 127 -5.36 9.71 0.86
C TRP A 127 -6.71 9.86 0.14
N ALA A 128 -6.74 9.62 -1.18
CA ALA A 128 -7.95 9.63 -1.99
C ALA A 128 -7.79 8.78 -3.25
N VAL A 129 -8.89 8.27 -3.75
CA VAL A 129 -8.99 7.57 -5.04
C VAL A 129 -10.06 8.19 -5.91
N GLY A 130 -9.79 8.35 -7.20
CA GLY A 130 -10.73 8.85 -8.20
C GLY A 130 -11.36 7.71 -9.01
N ARG A 131 -12.62 7.89 -9.39
CA ARG A 131 -13.31 7.04 -10.35
C ARG A 131 -14.06 7.92 -11.35
N CYS A 132 -13.90 7.66 -12.63
CA CYS A 132 -14.65 8.33 -13.68
C CYS A 132 -15.91 7.51 -13.98
N ALA A 133 -17.08 8.18 -13.99
CA ALA A 133 -18.32 7.57 -14.41
C ALA A 133 -18.31 7.40 -15.94
N MET A 134 -18.27 6.17 -16.43
CA MET A 134 -18.31 5.87 -17.88
C MET A 134 -19.72 5.97 -18.44
N VAL A 135 -20.71 5.75 -17.59
CA VAL A 135 -22.15 5.89 -17.89
C VAL A 135 -22.80 6.66 -16.76
N GLU A 136 -24.00 7.18 -17.02
CA GLU A 136 -24.79 7.77 -15.95
C GLU A 136 -25.04 6.76 -14.83
N CYS A 137 -24.80 7.17 -13.59
CA CYS A 137 -25.08 6.34 -12.42
C CYS A 137 -25.66 7.19 -11.28
N GLN A 138 -26.14 6.52 -10.25
CA GLN A 138 -26.69 7.16 -9.06
C GLN A 138 -25.90 6.75 -7.82
N ILE A 139 -25.55 7.74 -6.99
CA ILE A 139 -24.92 7.53 -5.68
C ILE A 139 -25.80 8.18 -4.62
N GLY A 140 -26.48 7.36 -3.83
CA GLY A 140 -27.52 7.87 -2.91
C GLY A 140 -28.62 8.60 -3.68
N SER A 141 -28.86 9.87 -3.34
CA SER A 141 -29.80 10.73 -4.05
C SER A 141 -29.21 11.54 -5.21
N TYR A 142 -27.90 11.41 -5.46
CA TYR A 142 -27.19 12.20 -6.46
C TYR A 142 -27.08 11.46 -7.79
N ARG A 143 -27.50 12.16 -8.88
CA ARG A 143 -27.27 11.72 -10.24
C ARG A 143 -25.88 12.12 -10.69
N ILE A 144 -25.09 11.17 -11.16
CA ILE A 144 -23.72 11.36 -11.61
C ILE A 144 -23.68 11.20 -13.14
N PRO A 145 -23.50 12.28 -13.89
CA PRO A 145 -23.41 12.22 -15.35
C PRO A 145 -22.15 11.46 -15.82
N PRO A 146 -22.17 10.92 -17.06
CA PRO A 146 -20.97 10.37 -17.69
C PRO A 146 -19.84 11.40 -17.72
N GLY A 147 -18.60 10.96 -17.56
CA GLY A 147 -17.41 11.81 -17.51
C GLY A 147 -17.16 12.49 -16.17
N SER A 148 -18.07 12.39 -15.21
CA SER A 148 -17.87 12.94 -13.86
C SER A 148 -16.78 12.16 -13.12
N VAL A 149 -15.89 12.87 -12.43
CA VAL A 149 -14.89 12.26 -11.53
C VAL A 149 -15.43 12.29 -10.10
N VAL A 150 -15.62 11.11 -9.53
CA VAL A 150 -15.97 10.93 -8.12
C VAL A 150 -14.71 10.65 -7.32
N ILE A 151 -14.43 11.48 -6.33
CA ILE A 151 -13.29 11.33 -5.44
C ILE A 151 -13.77 10.73 -4.11
N ILE A 152 -13.12 9.65 -3.68
CA ILE A 152 -13.38 8.97 -2.41
C ILE A 152 -12.12 9.13 -1.56
N SER A 153 -12.25 9.82 -0.41
CA SER A 153 -11.09 10.11 0.44
C SER A 153 -11.05 9.20 1.67
N SER A 154 -10.03 8.34 1.72
CA SER A 154 -9.70 7.55 2.91
C SER A 154 -9.31 8.46 4.08
N PHE A 155 -8.56 9.54 3.81
CA PHE A 155 -8.15 10.52 4.81
C PHE A 155 -9.35 11.15 5.55
N VAL A 156 -10.41 11.50 4.84
CA VAL A 156 -11.63 12.08 5.43
C VAL A 156 -12.45 11.00 6.14
N THR A 157 -12.73 9.90 5.47
CA THR A 157 -13.59 8.83 6.00
C THR A 157 -12.99 8.21 7.27
N GLN A 158 -11.68 7.98 7.28
CA GLN A 158 -10.98 7.35 8.41
C GLN A 158 -10.76 8.29 9.61
N ARG A 159 -11.15 9.56 9.48
CA ARG A 159 -11.18 10.58 10.54
C ARG A 159 -12.59 11.00 10.93
N ASP A 160 -13.60 10.30 10.49
CA ASP A 160 -14.99 10.60 10.83
C ASP A 160 -15.33 10.06 12.22
N ALA A 161 -15.78 10.94 13.11
CA ALA A 161 -16.15 10.58 14.49
C ALA A 161 -17.31 9.58 14.58
N ARG A 162 -18.12 9.46 13.52
CA ARG A 162 -19.19 8.44 13.44
C ARG A 162 -18.65 7.01 13.44
N TRP A 163 -17.45 6.82 12.90
CA TRP A 163 -16.81 5.51 12.77
C TRP A 163 -15.63 5.30 13.71
N PHE A 164 -14.99 6.40 14.09
CA PHE A 164 -13.80 6.40 14.94
C PHE A 164 -13.97 7.43 16.06
N PRO A 165 -14.45 7.04 17.25
CA PRO A 165 -14.49 7.95 18.41
C PRO A 165 -13.11 8.56 18.66
N GLU A 166 -13.03 9.85 19.04
CA GLU A 166 -11.77 10.61 19.15
C GLU A 166 -10.87 10.44 17.89
N PRO A 167 -11.34 10.82 16.68
CA PRO A 167 -10.76 10.35 15.43
C PRO A 167 -9.33 10.84 15.17
N LEU A 168 -8.89 11.89 15.87
CA LEU A 168 -7.52 12.42 15.72
C LEU A 168 -6.54 11.82 16.73
N ARG A 169 -7.01 11.07 17.72
CA ARG A 169 -6.17 10.41 18.69
C ARG A 169 -5.51 9.18 18.06
N PHE A 170 -4.20 9.05 18.28
CA PHE A 170 -3.46 7.85 17.93
C PHE A 170 -3.69 6.77 18.98
N ASP A 171 -4.42 5.73 18.64
CA ASP A 171 -4.82 4.68 19.55
C ASP A 171 -4.79 3.31 18.87
N PRO A 172 -3.68 2.57 18.95
CA PRO A 172 -3.56 1.24 18.39
C PRO A 172 -4.55 0.21 18.95
N GLU A 173 -5.13 0.47 20.14
CA GLU A 173 -6.10 -0.45 20.74
C GLU A 173 -7.42 -0.53 19.97
N ARG A 174 -7.71 0.44 19.11
CA ARG A 174 -8.83 0.39 18.14
C ARG A 174 -8.79 -0.83 17.22
N TRP A 175 -7.61 -1.44 17.08
CA TRP A 175 -7.37 -2.58 16.17
C TRP A 175 -7.43 -3.92 16.86
N GLN A 176 -7.85 -3.96 18.13
CA GLN A 176 -8.19 -5.20 18.81
C GLN A 176 -9.28 -5.96 18.05
N PRO A 177 -9.26 -7.31 18.01
CA PRO A 177 -10.22 -8.11 17.27
C PRO A 177 -11.68 -7.77 17.55
N ALA A 178 -12.04 -7.56 18.83
CA ALA A 178 -13.39 -7.19 19.22
C ALA A 178 -13.83 -5.85 18.63
N ALA A 179 -12.98 -4.83 18.69
CA ALA A 179 -13.29 -3.50 18.16
C ALA A 179 -13.38 -3.45 16.62
N LYS A 180 -12.74 -4.39 15.92
CA LYS A 180 -12.85 -4.53 14.45
C LYS A 180 -14.25 -4.97 14.01
N LEU A 181 -14.90 -5.85 14.76
CA LEU A 181 -16.19 -6.43 14.40
C LEU A 181 -17.34 -5.40 14.41
N GLU A 182 -17.22 -4.35 15.19
CA GLU A 182 -18.26 -3.33 15.37
C GLU A 182 -18.22 -2.24 14.29
N ARG A 183 -17.15 -2.18 13.49
CA ARG A 183 -16.98 -1.12 12.48
C ARG A 183 -17.67 -1.47 11.17
N PRO A 184 -18.37 -0.51 10.55
CA PRO A 184 -18.96 -0.72 9.23
C PRO A 184 -17.90 -1.08 8.20
N LYS A 185 -18.26 -1.96 7.27
CA LYS A 185 -17.44 -2.25 6.10
C LYS A 185 -17.14 -0.94 5.35
N PHE A 186 -15.91 -0.77 4.90
CA PHE A 186 -15.42 0.43 4.20
C PHE A 186 -15.31 1.71 5.05
N SER A 187 -15.41 1.65 6.38
CA SER A 187 -14.95 2.75 7.22
C SER A 187 -13.42 2.89 7.25
N TYR A 188 -12.71 1.80 6.92
CA TYR A 188 -11.25 1.73 6.81
C TYR A 188 -10.84 1.06 5.50
N PHE A 189 -10.15 1.81 4.63
CA PHE A 189 -9.72 1.35 3.29
C PHE A 189 -8.43 2.04 2.81
N PRO A 190 -7.30 1.91 3.54
CA PRO A 190 -6.06 2.61 3.24
C PRO A 190 -5.43 2.16 1.91
N PHE A 191 -5.83 1.01 1.38
CA PHE A 191 -5.38 0.44 0.12
C PHE A 191 -6.47 0.46 -0.97
N SER A 192 -7.44 1.38 -0.86
CA SER A 192 -8.64 1.38 -1.71
C SER A 192 -9.62 0.26 -1.33
N ALA A 193 -10.68 0.14 -2.11
CA ALA A 193 -11.72 -0.88 -1.94
C ALA A 193 -12.51 -1.09 -3.23
N GLY A 194 -13.19 -2.24 -3.35
CA GLY A 194 -14.03 -2.58 -4.49
C GLY A 194 -13.47 -3.74 -5.31
N SER A 195 -14.00 -3.95 -6.53
CA SER A 195 -13.64 -5.07 -7.40
C SER A 195 -12.21 -5.02 -7.97
N ARG A 196 -11.48 -3.93 -7.74
CA ARG A 196 -10.10 -3.73 -8.19
C ARG A 196 -9.11 -3.60 -7.02
N SER A 197 -9.50 -4.01 -5.85
CA SER A 197 -8.64 -3.98 -4.65
C SER A 197 -8.37 -5.39 -4.14
#